data_1afef10f9975a9ab9417b6c97a5134f3
#
_entry.id   1afef10f9975a9ab9417b6c97a5134f3
#
_cell.length_a   1.000
_cell.length_b   1.000
_cell.length_c   1.000
_cell.angle_alpha   90.00
_cell.angle_beta   90.00
_cell.angle_gamma   90.00
#
_symmetry.space_group_name_H-M   'P 1'
#
loop_
_entity.id
_entity.type
_entity.pdbx_description
1 polymer ?
#
loop_
_entity_poly.entity_id
_entity_poly.type
_entity_poly.pdbx_seq_one_letter_code
_entity_poly.pdbx_strand_id
1 'polypeptide(L)'
;MDISSGLETHCPRERRSVPRARRFADETLTGWGLAGWGRTGDVLLCVSELVTNAVVHGVPPGRQLLVFLRWDGRLLRVEIHDSGGGEPRATDGDTCAEGGRGLLLVTLLSDKWGVRQRELGKAVWCDFAL
;
A
#
# COMPACT_ATOMS: atom_id res chain seq x y z
N MET A 1 5.99 -2.02 26.53
CA MET A 1 7.07 -1.76 25.58
C MET A 1 6.53 -1.83 24.15
N ASP A 2 6.78 -0.83 23.40
CA ASP A 2 6.36 -0.80 22.01
C ASP A 2 7.31 -1.64 21.16
N ILE A 3 6.78 -2.69 20.54
CA ILE A 3 7.56 -3.58 19.68
C ILE A 3 7.26 -3.34 18.21
N SER A 4 6.44 -2.36 17.92
CA SER A 4 6.12 -2.09 16.52
C SER A 4 7.30 -1.43 15.82
N SER A 5 7.52 -1.82 14.58
CA SER A 5 8.52 -1.25 13.71
C SER A 5 7.83 -0.74 12.46
N GLY A 6 8.26 0.41 11.98
CA GLY A 6 7.72 0.97 10.76
C GLY A 6 8.83 1.52 9.88
N LEU A 7 8.70 1.30 8.59
CA LEU A 7 9.61 1.85 7.59
C LEU A 7 8.80 2.40 6.45
N GLU A 8 9.30 3.45 5.86
CA GLU A 8 8.62 4.11 4.76
C GLU A 8 9.58 4.54 3.68
N THR A 9 9.06 4.66 2.48
CA THR A 9 9.81 5.22 1.36
C THR A 9 8.88 6.07 0.51
N HIS A 10 9.43 7.11 -0.09
CA HIS A 10 8.70 7.94 -1.04
C HIS A 10 9.04 7.50 -2.45
N CYS A 11 8.03 7.42 -3.30
CA CYS A 11 8.20 7.07 -4.69
C CYS A 11 7.51 8.11 -5.57
N PRO A 12 8.09 8.47 -6.71
CA PRO A 12 7.36 9.29 -7.65
C PRO A 12 6.14 8.53 -8.16
N ARG A 13 5.12 9.27 -8.54
CA ARG A 13 3.90 8.69 -9.05
C ARG A 13 4.08 8.30 -10.52
N GLU A 14 4.83 7.23 -10.72
CA GLU A 14 5.21 6.71 -12.02
C GLU A 14 5.17 5.18 -12.00
N ARG A 15 4.95 4.57 -13.17
CA ARG A 15 4.86 3.12 -13.25
C ARG A 15 6.10 2.41 -12.74
N ARG A 16 7.28 3.00 -12.95
CA ARG A 16 8.54 2.41 -12.47
C ARG A 16 8.62 2.36 -10.95
N SER A 17 7.73 3.07 -10.25
CA SER A 17 7.68 3.01 -8.80
C SER A 17 7.09 1.69 -8.29
N VAL A 18 6.35 0.95 -9.12
CA VAL A 18 5.78 -0.33 -8.70
C VAL A 18 6.88 -1.33 -8.35
N PRO A 19 7.86 -1.63 -9.22
CA PRO A 19 8.94 -2.53 -8.83
C PRO A 19 9.81 -1.98 -7.70
N ARG A 20 9.97 -0.66 -7.60
CA ARG A 20 10.72 -0.05 -6.50
C ARG A 20 10.03 -0.28 -5.17
N ALA A 21 8.73 -0.08 -5.13
CA ALA A 21 7.95 -0.30 -3.91
C ALA A 21 7.97 -1.76 -3.50
N ARG A 22 7.86 -2.67 -4.46
CA ARG A 22 7.94 -4.10 -4.18
C ARG A 22 9.30 -4.46 -3.60
N ARG A 23 10.38 -3.95 -4.16
CA ARG A 23 11.72 -4.20 -3.65
C ARG A 23 11.89 -3.66 -2.24
N PHE A 24 11.42 -2.44 -2.00
CA PHE A 24 11.44 -1.86 -0.67
C PHE A 24 10.71 -2.76 0.33
N ALA A 25 9.53 -3.23 -0.03
CA ALA A 25 8.74 -4.11 0.84
C ALA A 25 9.46 -5.43 1.09
N ASP A 26 10.03 -6.03 0.05
CA ASP A 26 10.75 -7.28 0.18
C ASP A 26 11.96 -7.12 1.11
N GLU A 27 12.74 -6.08 0.93
CA GLU A 27 13.89 -5.81 1.79
C GLU A 27 13.45 -5.53 3.24
N THR A 28 12.35 -4.82 3.42
CA THR A 28 11.82 -4.52 4.75
C THR A 28 11.36 -5.79 5.45
N LEU A 29 10.60 -6.63 4.76
CA LEU A 29 10.14 -7.90 5.32
C LEU A 29 11.31 -8.82 5.65
N THR A 30 12.30 -8.88 4.78
CA THR A 30 13.50 -9.68 5.03
C THR A 30 14.22 -9.17 6.28
N GLY A 31 14.34 -7.85 6.43
CA GLY A 31 14.96 -7.24 7.60
C GLY A 31 14.21 -7.53 8.88
N TRP A 32 12.92 -7.76 8.82
CA TRP A 32 12.12 -8.14 9.98
C TRP A 32 12.03 -9.64 10.21
N GLY A 33 12.78 -10.43 9.43
CA GLY A 33 12.79 -11.87 9.58
C GLY A 33 11.61 -12.58 8.95
N LEU A 34 10.91 -11.91 8.04
CA LEU A 34 9.69 -12.43 7.42
C LEU A 34 9.91 -13.00 6.02
N ALA A 35 11.16 -13.16 5.57
CA ALA A 35 11.43 -13.66 4.23
C ALA A 35 10.81 -15.04 3.98
N GLY A 36 10.77 -15.90 4.99
CA GLY A 36 10.20 -17.23 4.87
C GLY A 36 8.74 -17.34 5.29
N TRP A 37 8.11 -16.20 5.58
CA TRP A 37 6.72 -16.22 6.00
C TRP A 37 5.83 -16.57 4.81
N GLY A 38 4.86 -17.48 5.03
CA GLY A 38 4.02 -17.97 3.94
C GLY A 38 3.17 -16.90 3.27
N ARG A 39 3.00 -15.75 3.91
CA ARG A 39 2.19 -14.67 3.35
C ARG A 39 3.02 -13.58 2.68
N THR A 40 4.33 -13.69 2.70
CA THR A 40 5.20 -12.64 2.14
C THR A 40 4.90 -12.39 0.66
N GLY A 41 4.69 -13.46 -0.12
CA GLY A 41 4.34 -13.30 -1.53
C GLY A 41 3.04 -12.52 -1.73
N ASP A 42 2.04 -12.81 -0.91
CA ASP A 42 0.76 -12.09 -0.97
C ASP A 42 0.93 -10.62 -0.59
N VAL A 43 1.76 -10.34 0.41
CA VAL A 43 2.05 -8.96 0.81
C VAL A 43 2.68 -8.20 -0.36
N LEU A 44 3.68 -8.79 -1.02
CA LEU A 44 4.35 -8.14 -2.14
C LEU A 44 3.40 -7.89 -3.30
N LEU A 45 2.50 -8.83 -3.56
CA LEU A 45 1.50 -8.65 -4.60
C LEU A 45 0.54 -7.50 -4.25
N CYS A 46 0.10 -7.44 -2.99
CA CYS A 46 -0.76 -6.33 -2.55
C CYS A 46 -0.06 -4.98 -2.65
N VAL A 47 1.22 -4.91 -2.28
CA VAL A 47 1.99 -3.67 -2.46
C VAL A 47 1.98 -3.25 -3.92
N SER A 48 2.23 -4.19 -4.83
CA SER A 48 2.23 -3.90 -6.26
C SER A 48 0.88 -3.38 -6.73
N GLU A 49 -0.20 -4.01 -6.30
CA GLU A 49 -1.54 -3.62 -6.72
C GLU A 49 -1.95 -2.26 -6.16
N LEU A 50 -1.64 -2.00 -4.89
CA LEU A 50 -1.97 -0.72 -4.28
C LEU A 50 -1.17 0.43 -4.89
N VAL A 51 0.11 0.21 -5.17
CA VAL A 51 0.93 1.23 -5.81
C VAL A 51 0.46 1.47 -7.25
N THR A 52 0.13 0.40 -7.97
CA THR A 52 -0.40 0.53 -9.33
C THR A 52 -1.68 1.36 -9.33
N ASN A 53 -2.60 1.08 -8.41
CA ASN A 53 -3.83 1.86 -8.29
C ASN A 53 -3.54 3.33 -8.01
N ALA A 54 -2.61 3.61 -7.13
CA ALA A 54 -2.26 4.99 -6.80
C ALA A 54 -1.62 5.71 -8.00
N VAL A 55 -0.82 5.00 -8.78
CA VAL A 55 -0.20 5.58 -9.98
C VAL A 55 -1.24 5.87 -11.04
N VAL A 56 -2.18 4.93 -11.26
CA VAL A 56 -3.18 5.06 -12.32
C VAL A 56 -4.30 6.02 -11.94
N HIS A 57 -4.79 5.93 -10.70
CA HIS A 57 -5.99 6.65 -10.27
C HIS A 57 -5.73 7.75 -9.26
N GLY A 58 -4.49 7.90 -8.81
CA GLY A 58 -4.15 8.97 -7.89
C GLY A 58 -4.21 10.33 -8.53
N VAL A 59 -4.04 11.36 -7.75
CA VAL A 59 -4.08 12.74 -8.18
C VAL A 59 -2.82 13.46 -7.79
N PRO A 60 -2.58 14.60 -8.38
CA PRO A 60 -2.39 14.79 -9.80
C PRO A 60 -0.98 14.31 -10.18
N PRO A 61 -0.64 14.24 -11.45
CA PRO A 61 0.72 13.86 -11.85
C PRO A 61 1.76 14.74 -11.18
N GLY A 62 2.94 14.16 -10.91
CA GLY A 62 4.04 14.91 -10.30
C GLY A 62 4.08 14.84 -8.79
N ARG A 63 3.08 14.24 -8.16
CA ARG A 63 3.07 14.04 -6.72
C ARG A 63 3.80 12.76 -6.37
N GLN A 64 4.12 12.62 -5.09
CA GLN A 64 4.78 11.43 -4.59
C GLN A 64 3.83 10.54 -3.85
N LEU A 65 4.17 9.27 -3.81
CA LEU A 65 3.49 8.28 -3.01
C LEU A 65 4.37 7.93 -1.83
N LEU A 66 3.75 7.68 -0.70
CA LEU A 66 4.43 7.16 0.47
C LEU A 66 4.02 5.70 0.62
N VAL A 67 5.01 4.82 0.64
CA VAL A 67 4.80 3.40 0.92
C VAL A 67 5.26 3.16 2.34
N PHE A 68 4.37 2.69 3.17
CA PHE A 68 4.62 2.50 4.59
C PHE A 68 4.29 1.07 4.99
N LEU A 69 5.23 0.41 5.70
CA LEU A 69 5.00 -0.91 6.28
C LEU A 69 5.20 -0.84 7.79
N ARG A 70 4.33 -1.52 8.51
CA ARG A 70 4.39 -1.57 9.97
C ARG A 70 4.20 -3.01 10.45
N TRP A 71 5.04 -3.41 11.39
CA TRP A 71 5.05 -4.76 11.93
C TRP A 71 5.17 -4.69 13.45
N ASP A 72 4.26 -5.35 14.16
CA ASP A 72 4.28 -5.35 15.63
C ASP A 72 4.53 -6.75 16.21
N GLY A 73 4.96 -7.68 15.38
CA GLY A 73 5.17 -9.07 15.78
C GLY A 73 3.98 -9.97 15.54
N ARG A 74 2.81 -9.40 15.28
CA ARG A 74 1.57 -10.17 15.05
C ARG A 74 0.83 -9.71 13.81
N LEU A 75 0.89 -8.43 13.51
CA LEU A 75 0.15 -7.84 12.40
C LEU A 75 1.08 -7.03 11.54
N LEU A 76 1.03 -7.29 10.25
CA LEU A 76 1.70 -6.47 9.26
C LEU A 76 0.67 -5.59 8.59
N ARG A 77 0.91 -4.29 8.57
CA ARG A 77 0.08 -3.35 7.83
C ARG A 77 0.89 -2.71 6.72
N VAL A 78 0.30 -2.69 5.54
CA VAL A 78 0.82 -1.95 4.38
C VAL A 78 -0.08 -0.74 4.18
N GLU A 79 0.51 0.43 4.00
CA GLU A 79 -0.25 1.64 3.66
C GLU A 79 0.40 2.33 2.48
N ILE A 80 -0.42 2.74 1.55
CA ILE A 80 0.02 3.57 0.43
C ILE A 80 -0.69 4.91 0.58
N HIS A 81 0.09 5.94 0.80
CA HIS A 81 -0.42 7.30 0.96
C HIS A 81 -0.22 8.07 -0.33
N ASP A 82 -1.29 8.62 -0.83
CA ASP A 82 -1.22 9.57 -1.93
C ASP A 82 -1.02 10.95 -1.31
N SER A 83 0.17 11.51 -1.49
CA SER A 83 0.48 12.81 -0.93
C SER A 83 0.02 13.96 -1.81
N GLY A 84 -0.68 13.66 -2.89
CA GLY A 84 -1.24 14.68 -3.75
C GLY A 84 -2.39 15.39 -3.04
N GLY A 85 -2.34 16.69 -2.96
CA GLY A 85 -3.31 17.48 -2.24
C GLY A 85 -4.65 17.63 -2.95
N GLY A 86 -5.20 16.56 -3.46
CA GLY A 86 -6.52 16.60 -4.08
C GLY A 86 -7.59 16.20 -3.09
N GLU A 87 -8.77 16.79 -3.22
CA GLU A 87 -9.90 16.33 -2.43
C GLU A 87 -10.35 14.97 -2.94
N PRO A 88 -10.71 14.05 -2.04
CA PRO A 88 -11.37 12.84 -2.47
C PRO A 88 -12.66 13.21 -3.19
N ARG A 89 -12.80 12.74 -4.41
CA ARG A 89 -13.99 13.04 -5.18
C ARG A 89 -15.05 11.99 -4.92
N ALA A 90 -16.29 12.38 -5.08
CA ALA A 90 -17.38 11.43 -5.01
C ALA A 90 -17.21 10.29 -6.02
N THR A 91 -16.46 10.55 -7.08
CA THR A 91 -16.15 9.56 -8.09
C THR A 91 -15.21 8.46 -7.61
N ASP A 92 -14.71 8.56 -6.41
CA ASP A 92 -13.86 7.51 -5.86
C ASP A 92 -14.60 6.18 -5.82
N GLY A 93 -15.91 6.21 -5.67
CA GLY A 93 -16.71 5.02 -5.76
C GLY A 93 -16.66 4.41 -7.16
N ASP A 94 -16.69 5.24 -8.18
CA ASP A 94 -16.58 4.76 -9.57
C ASP A 94 -15.18 4.24 -9.84
N THR A 95 -14.18 4.87 -9.28
CA THR A 95 -12.81 4.41 -9.39
C THR A 95 -12.66 3.02 -8.81
N CYS A 96 -13.36 2.73 -7.73
CA CYS A 96 -13.37 1.39 -7.16
C CYS A 96 -13.91 0.36 -8.15
N ALA A 97 -14.89 0.72 -8.95
CA ALA A 97 -15.41 -0.17 -9.95
C ALA A 97 -14.38 -0.43 -11.07
N GLU A 98 -13.67 0.60 -11.48
CA GLU A 98 -12.64 0.48 -12.53
C GLU A 98 -11.38 -0.20 -12.02
N GLY A 99 -10.99 0.12 -10.79
CA GLY A 99 -9.83 -0.48 -10.16
C GLY A 99 -10.15 -1.79 -9.47
N GLY A 100 -11.33 -2.36 -9.74
CA GLY A 100 -11.84 -3.50 -8.99
C GLY A 100 -10.96 -4.72 -9.01
N ARG A 101 -10.18 -4.92 -10.07
CA ARG A 101 -9.30 -6.08 -10.15
C ARG A 101 -8.20 -6.02 -9.09
N GLY A 102 -7.53 -4.87 -8.96
CA GLY A 102 -6.49 -4.71 -7.96
C GLY A 102 -7.03 -4.81 -6.56
N LEU A 103 -8.14 -4.12 -6.29
CA LEU A 103 -8.76 -4.18 -4.97
C LEU A 103 -9.36 -5.55 -4.69
N LEU A 104 -9.82 -6.27 -5.71
CA LEU A 104 -10.28 -7.64 -5.55
C LEU A 104 -9.14 -8.54 -5.06
N LEU A 105 -7.95 -8.42 -5.65
CA LEU A 105 -6.80 -9.19 -5.19
C LEU A 105 -6.45 -8.84 -3.75
N VAL A 106 -6.45 -7.56 -3.40
CA VAL A 106 -6.18 -7.12 -2.03
C VAL A 106 -7.21 -7.72 -1.08
N THR A 107 -8.49 -7.72 -1.47
CA THR A 107 -9.55 -8.30 -0.68
C THR A 107 -9.35 -9.80 -0.45
N LEU A 108 -8.91 -10.51 -1.49
CA LEU A 108 -8.71 -11.96 -1.41
C LEU A 108 -7.47 -12.34 -0.61
N LEU A 109 -6.42 -11.53 -0.68
CA LEU A 109 -5.12 -11.89 -0.12
C LEU A 109 -4.89 -11.35 1.28
N SER A 110 -5.44 -10.18 1.60
CA SER A 110 -5.28 -9.58 2.93
C SER A 110 -6.41 -10.00 3.85
N ASP A 111 -6.19 -9.84 5.14
CA ASP A 111 -7.23 -10.13 6.13
C ASP A 111 -8.24 -9.00 6.23
N LYS A 112 -7.77 -7.77 6.09
CA LYS A 112 -8.60 -6.58 6.07
C LYS A 112 -7.94 -5.54 5.17
N TRP A 113 -8.73 -4.67 4.61
CA TRP A 113 -8.21 -3.51 3.91
C TRP A 113 -9.23 -2.37 3.98
N GLY A 114 -8.76 -1.17 3.72
CA GLY A 114 -9.66 -0.03 3.74
C GLY A 114 -8.98 1.21 3.18
N VAL A 115 -9.76 2.28 3.18
CA VAL A 115 -9.31 3.59 2.73
C VAL A 115 -9.53 4.56 3.87
N ARG A 116 -8.50 5.33 4.20
CA ARG A 116 -8.60 6.37 5.22
C ARG A 116 -8.40 7.71 4.56
N GLN A 117 -9.34 8.63 4.80
CA GLN A 117 -9.20 9.99 4.31
C GLN A 117 -8.13 10.70 5.12
N ARG A 118 -7.34 11.50 4.43
CA ARG A 118 -6.32 12.32 5.04
C ARG A 118 -6.59 13.77 4.70
N GLU A 119 -5.96 14.67 5.45
CA GLU A 119 -6.04 16.08 5.16
C GLU A 119 -5.62 16.39 3.74
N LEU A 120 -4.57 15.73 3.27
CA LEU A 120 -4.07 15.88 1.90
C LEU A 120 -4.06 14.51 1.23
N GLY A 121 -5.20 14.12 0.65
CA GLY A 121 -5.28 12.87 -0.08
C GLY A 121 -5.85 11.73 0.75
N LYS A 122 -5.42 10.52 0.45
CA LYS A 122 -5.95 9.33 1.11
C LYS A 122 -4.85 8.31 1.33
N ALA A 123 -5.09 7.41 2.26
CA ALA A 123 -4.26 6.24 2.50
C ALA A 123 -5.08 5.00 2.28
N VAL A 124 -4.59 4.11 1.43
CA VAL A 124 -5.17 2.78 1.26
C VAL A 124 -4.29 1.81 2.05
N TRP A 125 -4.91 0.97 2.85
CA TRP A 125 -4.15 0.08 3.72
C TRP A 125 -4.68 -1.35 3.63
N CYS A 126 -3.82 -2.30 3.95
CA CYS A 126 -4.23 -3.69 4.11
C CYS A 126 -3.41 -4.35 5.21
N ASP A 127 -4.04 -5.31 5.88
CA ASP A 127 -3.50 -5.99 7.05
C ASP A 127 -3.33 -7.48 6.79
N PHE A 128 -2.24 -8.02 7.33
CA PHE A 128 -1.94 -9.45 7.27
C PHE A 128 -1.58 -9.91 8.69
N ALA A 129 -2.40 -10.75 9.26
CA ALA A 129 -2.14 -11.31 10.58
C ALA A 129 -1.18 -12.51 10.46
N LEU A 130 -0.36 -12.64 11.48
CA LEU A 130 0.57 -13.76 11.57
C LEU A 130 -0.19 -15.08 11.72
#